data_eea206dc0b3d80210d5ab64aee8464a2
#
_entry.id   eea206dc0b3d80210d5ab64aee8464a2
#
_cell.length_a   1.000
_cell.length_b   1.000
_cell.length_c   1.000
_cell.angle_alpha   90.00
_cell.angle_beta   90.00
_cell.angle_gamma   90.00
#
_symmetry.space_group_name_H-M   'P 1'
#
loop_
_entity.id
_entity.type
_entity.pdbx_description
1 polymer ?
#
loop_
_entity_poly.entity_id
_entity_poly.type
_entity_poly.pdbx_seq_one_letter_code
_entity_poly.pdbx_strand_id
1 'polypeptide(L)'
;SFDADVVARKVVEADAILVASPDYLRRKGVPQQLQDLVKHDCLRLKMPHARSRLWRLWCPENPAQPQEIAIAPVLLANHTDSLLRAALDGAGITSIALDMVAPYLMRGELVRVLAPWITGHLTMYAAVPSRKFMPQRTRVFLDFLVEATRQQKEQAMQACTAC
;
A
#
# COMPACT_ATOMS: atom_id res chain seq x y z
N SER A 1 17.99 20.67 -7.76
CA SER A 1 18.71 19.96 -8.83
C SER A 1 19.50 18.84 -8.18
N PHE A 2 19.09 17.58 -8.42
CA PHE A 2 19.93 16.44 -8.10
C PHE A 2 21.03 16.38 -9.15
N ASP A 3 22.28 16.35 -8.69
CA ASP A 3 23.45 16.27 -9.55
C ASP A 3 23.42 15.00 -10.41
N ALA A 4 23.99 15.07 -11.61
CA ALA A 4 23.89 14.08 -12.68
C ALA A 4 24.53 12.69 -12.39
N ASP A 5 25.01 12.44 -11.16
CA ASP A 5 25.74 11.22 -10.78
C ASP A 5 25.00 10.33 -9.76
N VAL A 6 23.69 10.46 -9.61
CA VAL A 6 22.90 9.61 -8.70
C VAL A 6 22.36 8.40 -9.47
N VAL A 7 22.65 7.20 -8.98
CA VAL A 7 22.10 5.94 -9.49
C VAL A 7 20.96 5.49 -8.58
N ALA A 8 19.78 5.30 -9.14
CA ALA A 8 18.65 4.72 -8.44
C ALA A 8 18.73 3.18 -8.51
N ARG A 9 18.74 2.51 -7.35
CA ARG A 9 18.62 1.07 -7.24
C ARG A 9 17.25 0.73 -6.67
N LYS A 10 16.47 -0.06 -7.41
CA LYS A 10 15.19 -0.56 -6.92
C LYS A 10 15.40 -1.47 -5.72
N VAL A 11 14.66 -1.20 -4.63
CA VAL A 11 14.72 -1.94 -3.37
C VAL A 11 13.52 -2.86 -3.23
N VAL A 12 12.31 -2.33 -3.40
CA VAL A 12 11.07 -3.09 -3.25
C VAL A 12 9.99 -2.57 -4.18
N GLU A 13 9.10 -3.46 -4.56
CA GLU A 13 7.82 -3.16 -5.22
C GLU A 13 6.70 -3.81 -4.42
N ALA A 14 5.64 -3.05 -4.16
CA ALA A 14 4.46 -3.53 -3.47
C ALA A 14 3.20 -2.93 -4.07
N ASP A 15 2.13 -3.73 -4.10
CA ASP A 15 0.80 -3.24 -4.43
C ASP A 15 0.14 -2.61 -3.21
N ALA A 16 -0.53 -1.48 -3.41
CA ALA A 16 -1.40 -0.91 -2.40
C ALA A 16 -2.79 -1.55 -2.51
N ILE A 17 -3.24 -2.14 -1.42
CA ILE A 17 -4.50 -2.86 -1.32
C ILE A 17 -5.46 -2.16 -0.36
N LEU A 18 -6.76 -2.44 -0.50
CA LEU A 18 -7.79 -1.95 0.41
C LEU A 18 -7.92 -2.91 1.60
N VAL A 19 -7.87 -2.35 2.81
CA VAL A 19 -7.99 -3.09 4.06
C VAL A 19 -8.90 -2.40 5.05
N ALA A 20 -9.54 -3.18 5.91
CA ALA A 20 -10.33 -2.72 7.04
C ALA A 20 -10.23 -3.72 8.20
N SER A 21 -10.55 -3.30 9.42
CA SER A 21 -10.63 -4.24 10.55
C SER A 21 -11.92 -5.08 10.48
N PRO A 22 -11.90 -6.32 11.04
CA PRO A 22 -13.10 -7.14 11.15
C PRO A 22 -14.24 -6.43 11.91
N ASP A 23 -13.89 -5.63 12.90
CA ASP A 23 -14.86 -4.86 13.69
C ASP A 23 -15.62 -3.85 12.83
N TYR A 24 -14.91 -3.09 12.01
CA TYR A 24 -15.52 -2.18 11.06
C TYR A 24 -16.46 -2.92 10.09
N LEU A 25 -15.99 -4.03 9.53
CA LEU A 25 -16.76 -4.82 8.56
C LEU A 25 -18.03 -5.46 9.18
N ARG A 26 -17.98 -5.85 10.44
CA ARG A 26 -19.20 -6.32 11.16
C ARG A 26 -20.24 -5.21 11.31
N ARG A 27 -19.82 -3.97 11.58
CA ARG A 27 -20.72 -2.82 11.80
C ARG A 27 -21.28 -2.23 10.51
N LYS A 28 -20.48 -2.16 9.47
CA LYS A 28 -20.83 -1.46 8.23
C LYS A 28 -21.09 -2.37 7.03
N GLY A 29 -20.83 -3.66 7.17
CA GLY A 29 -20.88 -4.63 6.09
C GLY A 29 -19.56 -4.74 5.31
N VAL A 30 -19.41 -5.80 4.53
CA VAL A 30 -18.27 -6.04 3.64
C VAL A 30 -18.62 -5.53 2.25
N PRO A 31 -17.83 -4.61 1.66
CA PRO A 31 -18.08 -4.16 0.30
C PRO A 31 -17.89 -5.32 -0.69
N GLN A 32 -18.88 -5.55 -1.54
CA GLN A 32 -18.88 -6.63 -2.53
C GLN A 32 -18.41 -6.15 -3.92
N GLN A 33 -18.60 -4.90 -4.20
CA GLN A 33 -18.21 -4.25 -5.47
C GLN A 33 -17.64 -2.86 -5.22
N LEU A 34 -16.91 -2.32 -6.20
CA LEU A 34 -16.23 -1.03 -6.04
C LEU A 34 -17.18 0.12 -5.69
N GLN A 35 -18.40 0.09 -6.22
CA GLN A 35 -19.43 1.11 -5.99
C GLN A 35 -19.87 1.18 -4.53
N ASP A 36 -19.71 0.11 -3.76
CA ASP A 36 -20.07 0.10 -2.35
C ASP A 36 -19.19 1.05 -1.52
N LEU A 37 -17.97 1.35 -1.99
CA LEU A 37 -17.06 2.30 -1.33
C LEU A 37 -17.68 3.68 -1.12
N VAL A 38 -18.66 4.07 -1.93
CA VAL A 38 -19.39 5.35 -1.77
C VAL A 38 -20.13 5.41 -0.44
N LYS A 39 -20.54 4.26 0.11
CA LYS A 39 -21.30 4.13 1.36
C LYS A 39 -20.40 3.84 2.57
N HIS A 40 -19.12 3.60 2.34
CA HIS A 40 -18.17 3.26 3.40
C HIS A 40 -17.39 4.48 3.89
N ASP A 41 -16.99 4.42 5.16
CA ASP A 41 -16.07 5.38 5.76
C ASP A 41 -14.66 5.13 5.19
N CYS A 42 -14.16 6.06 4.38
CA CYS A 42 -12.87 5.93 3.70
C CYS A 42 -11.81 6.77 4.41
N LEU A 43 -10.64 6.17 4.64
CA LEU A 43 -9.49 6.84 5.24
C LEU A 43 -8.45 7.05 4.12
N ARG A 44 -8.07 8.30 3.88
CA ARG A 44 -7.30 8.65 2.70
C ARG A 44 -5.96 9.31 3.03
N LEU A 45 -4.90 8.87 2.36
CA LEU A 45 -3.62 9.56 2.39
C LEU A 45 -3.73 10.88 1.61
N LYS A 46 -3.39 11.98 2.28
CA LYS A 46 -3.31 13.31 1.66
C LYS A 46 -1.99 13.40 0.91
N MET A 47 -2.05 13.36 -0.41
CA MET A 47 -0.90 13.53 -1.28
C MET A 47 -0.97 14.87 -2.01
N PRO A 48 0.17 15.54 -2.25
CA PRO A 48 0.22 16.71 -3.13
C PRO A 48 -0.37 16.34 -4.50
N HIS A 49 -1.22 17.20 -5.03
CA HIS A 49 -1.83 17.06 -6.38
C HIS A 49 -2.78 15.86 -6.57
N ALA A 50 -3.00 15.00 -5.57
CA ALA A 50 -3.97 13.91 -5.67
C ALA A 50 -5.38 14.38 -5.30
N ARG A 51 -6.38 13.93 -6.07
CA ARG A 51 -7.80 14.15 -5.75
C ARG A 51 -8.16 13.29 -4.53
N SER A 52 -8.28 13.90 -3.35
CA SER A 52 -8.55 13.19 -2.10
C SER A 52 -9.91 12.48 -2.07
N ARG A 53 -10.86 12.90 -2.90
CA ARG A 53 -12.21 12.34 -3.00
C ARG A 53 -12.38 11.31 -4.11
N LEU A 54 -11.28 10.80 -4.66
CA LEU A 54 -11.31 9.84 -5.74
C LEU A 54 -10.32 8.72 -5.47
N TRP A 55 -10.75 7.48 -5.51
CA TRP A 55 -9.88 6.32 -5.63
C TRP A 55 -9.83 5.86 -7.07
N ARG A 56 -8.63 5.66 -7.55
CA ARG A 56 -8.36 4.98 -8.81
C ARG A 56 -7.90 3.58 -8.49
N LEU A 57 -8.57 2.59 -9.07
CA LEU A 57 -8.35 1.17 -8.78
C LEU A 57 -8.03 0.44 -10.08
N TRP A 58 -7.11 -0.50 -9.99
CA TRP A 58 -6.70 -1.34 -11.11
C TRP A 58 -6.97 -2.80 -10.77
N CYS A 59 -7.50 -3.54 -11.76
CA CYS A 59 -7.52 -4.99 -11.70
C CYS A 59 -6.20 -5.52 -12.30
N PRO A 60 -5.43 -6.36 -11.58
CA PRO A 60 -4.20 -6.94 -12.11
C PRO A 60 -4.40 -7.71 -13.43
N GLU A 61 -5.58 -8.30 -13.63
CA GLU A 61 -5.95 -9.03 -14.84
C GLU A 61 -6.21 -8.10 -16.04
N ASN A 62 -6.59 -6.85 -15.80
CA ASN A 62 -6.83 -5.85 -16.84
C ASN A 62 -6.33 -4.46 -16.42
N PRO A 63 -5.00 -4.27 -16.35
CA PRO A 63 -4.41 -3.02 -15.84
C PRO A 63 -4.62 -1.81 -16.76
N ALA A 64 -5.04 -2.03 -18.00
CA ALA A 64 -5.25 -0.95 -18.97
C ALA A 64 -6.54 -0.15 -18.71
N GLN A 65 -7.48 -0.67 -17.91
CA GLN A 65 -8.79 -0.06 -17.65
C GLN A 65 -9.01 0.22 -16.15
N PRO A 66 -8.41 1.27 -15.60
CA PRO A 66 -8.65 1.64 -14.22
C PRO A 66 -10.09 2.10 -14.01
N GLN A 67 -10.62 1.80 -12.83
CA GLN A 67 -11.93 2.30 -12.36
C GLN A 67 -11.71 3.47 -11.41
N GLU A 68 -12.47 4.54 -11.58
CA GLU A 68 -12.43 5.70 -10.68
C GLU A 68 -13.71 5.74 -9.85
N ILE A 69 -13.56 5.68 -8.52
CA ILE A 69 -14.67 5.67 -7.57
C ILE A 69 -14.61 6.92 -6.73
N ALA A 70 -15.70 7.70 -6.75
CA ALA A 70 -15.86 8.82 -5.85
C ALA A 70 -16.06 8.31 -4.42
N ILE A 71 -15.32 8.87 -3.49
CA ILE A 71 -15.40 8.52 -2.06
C ILE A 71 -15.61 9.76 -1.21
N ALA A 72 -16.15 9.58 -0.02
CA ALA A 72 -16.26 10.61 1.00
C ALA A 72 -15.31 10.27 2.16
N PRO A 73 -14.03 10.77 2.14
CA PRO A 73 -13.09 10.49 3.21
C PRO A 73 -13.57 11.07 4.53
N VAL A 74 -13.65 10.23 5.57
CA VAL A 74 -13.92 10.65 6.95
C VAL A 74 -12.62 11.04 7.68
N LEU A 75 -11.47 10.60 7.17
CA LEU A 75 -10.16 10.97 7.68
C LEU A 75 -9.21 11.23 6.51
N LEU A 76 -8.48 12.33 6.59
CA LEU A 76 -7.37 12.66 5.72
C LEU A 76 -6.11 12.79 6.60
N ALA A 77 -5.11 11.98 6.35
CA ALA A 77 -3.82 12.05 7.03
C ALA A 77 -2.68 12.14 6.01
N ASN A 78 -1.58 12.77 6.39
CA ASN A 78 -0.38 12.87 5.58
C ASN A 78 0.65 11.76 5.90
N HIS A 79 0.30 10.84 6.77
CA HIS A 79 1.16 9.74 7.22
C HIS A 79 0.42 8.40 7.19
N THR A 80 1.04 7.39 6.60
CA THR A 80 0.43 6.07 6.42
C THR A 80 0.15 5.35 7.74
N ASP A 81 1.05 5.48 8.74
CA ASP A 81 0.86 4.83 10.04
C ASP A 81 -0.38 5.34 10.77
N SER A 82 -0.71 6.62 10.61
CA SER A 82 -1.95 7.18 11.17
C SER A 82 -3.20 6.53 10.56
N LEU A 83 -3.18 6.26 9.27
CA LEU A 83 -4.26 5.56 8.57
C LEU A 83 -4.33 4.08 8.96
N LEU A 84 -3.17 3.44 9.08
CA LEU A 84 -3.06 2.05 9.55
C LEU A 84 -3.66 1.91 10.95
N ARG A 85 -3.27 2.79 11.86
CA ARG A 85 -3.81 2.79 13.23
C ARG A 85 -5.32 3.01 13.24
N ALA A 86 -5.81 4.01 12.51
CA ALA A 86 -7.25 4.28 12.40
C ALA A 86 -8.02 3.09 11.82
N ALA A 87 -7.48 2.39 10.82
CA ALA A 87 -8.10 1.20 10.26
C ALA A 87 -8.17 0.04 11.28
N LEU A 88 -7.09 -0.19 12.03
CA LEU A 88 -7.04 -1.18 13.12
C LEU A 88 -8.08 -0.87 14.21
N ASP A 89 -8.25 0.41 14.54
CA ASP A 89 -9.24 0.89 15.51
C ASP A 89 -10.68 0.93 14.95
N GLY A 90 -10.89 0.44 13.72
CA GLY A 90 -12.22 0.28 13.14
C GLY A 90 -12.82 1.57 12.57
N ALA A 91 -12.01 2.56 12.21
CA ALA A 91 -12.50 3.83 11.67
C ALA A 91 -12.98 3.75 10.21
N GLY A 92 -12.53 2.74 9.44
CA GLY A 92 -12.93 2.64 8.04
C GLY A 92 -11.99 1.81 7.17
N ILE A 93 -12.19 1.96 5.85
CA ILE A 93 -11.38 1.31 4.81
C ILE A 93 -10.24 2.24 4.42
N THR A 94 -9.02 1.72 4.33
CA THR A 94 -7.86 2.45 3.85
C THR A 94 -7.09 1.67 2.79
N SER A 95 -6.24 2.38 2.06
CA SER A 95 -5.32 1.81 1.08
C SER A 95 -3.89 1.89 1.62
N ILE A 96 -3.23 0.75 1.75
CA ILE A 96 -1.86 0.64 2.26
C ILE A 96 -1.11 -0.42 1.45
N ALA A 97 0.21 -0.26 1.36
CA ALA A 97 1.08 -1.23 0.72
C ALA A 97 1.01 -2.60 1.42
N LEU A 98 0.95 -3.66 0.63
CA LEU A 98 0.75 -5.04 1.12
C LEU A 98 1.80 -5.46 2.14
N ASP A 99 3.06 -5.10 1.93
CA ASP A 99 4.17 -5.43 2.82
C ASP A 99 4.02 -4.78 4.21
N MET A 100 3.40 -3.60 4.30
CA MET A 100 3.12 -2.93 5.57
C MET A 100 1.95 -3.58 6.34
N VAL A 101 0.95 -4.10 5.64
CA VAL A 101 -0.25 -4.67 6.29
C VAL A 101 -0.19 -6.19 6.46
N ALA A 102 0.76 -6.87 5.83
CA ALA A 102 0.88 -8.32 5.89
C ALA A 102 0.89 -8.90 7.31
N PRO A 103 1.62 -8.36 8.29
CA PRO A 103 1.60 -8.87 9.66
C PRO A 103 0.20 -8.80 10.30
N TYR A 104 -0.60 -7.79 9.96
CA TYR A 104 -1.95 -7.59 10.49
C TYR A 104 -2.97 -8.48 9.79
N LEU A 105 -2.79 -8.75 8.49
CA LEU A 105 -3.58 -9.73 7.75
C LEU A 105 -3.38 -11.14 8.33
N MET A 106 -2.11 -11.52 8.58
CA MET A 106 -1.78 -12.83 9.17
C MET A 106 -2.38 -13.05 10.57
N ARG A 107 -2.50 -11.98 11.37
CA ARG A 107 -3.12 -12.04 12.69
C ARG A 107 -4.64 -11.84 12.67
N GLY A 108 -5.23 -11.62 11.50
CA GLY A 108 -6.66 -11.34 11.36
C GLY A 108 -7.11 -10.01 11.96
N GLU A 109 -6.18 -9.08 12.22
CA GLU A 109 -6.46 -7.74 12.73
C GLU A 109 -6.95 -6.82 11.61
N LEU A 110 -6.54 -7.10 10.39
CA LEU A 110 -7.06 -6.49 9.17
C LEU A 110 -7.50 -7.57 8.19
N VAL A 111 -8.44 -7.21 7.33
CA VAL A 111 -8.94 -8.03 6.22
C VAL A 111 -8.81 -7.24 4.93
N ARG A 112 -8.31 -7.88 3.88
CA ARG A 112 -8.33 -7.33 2.54
C ARG A 112 -9.76 -7.29 2.02
N VAL A 113 -10.20 -6.17 1.48
CA VAL A 113 -11.50 -6.02 0.85
C VAL A 113 -11.35 -5.76 -0.64
N LEU A 114 -12.35 -6.16 -1.42
CA LEU A 114 -12.42 -5.93 -2.87
C LEU A 114 -11.21 -6.51 -3.64
N ALA A 115 -10.69 -7.68 -3.23
CA ALA A 115 -9.74 -8.40 -4.07
C ALA A 115 -10.39 -8.74 -5.44
N PRO A 116 -9.64 -8.74 -6.55
CA PRO A 116 -8.19 -8.55 -6.67
C PRO A 116 -7.74 -7.08 -6.84
N TRP A 117 -8.64 -6.10 -6.69
CA TRP A 117 -8.36 -4.70 -6.97
C TRP A 117 -7.22 -4.12 -6.12
N ILE A 118 -6.39 -3.30 -6.76
CA ILE A 118 -5.30 -2.54 -6.14
C ILE A 118 -5.51 -1.04 -6.39
N THR A 119 -5.00 -0.21 -5.49
CA THR A 119 -5.11 1.25 -5.58
C THR A 119 -3.84 1.93 -6.09
N GLY A 120 -2.80 1.15 -6.32
CA GLY A 120 -1.54 1.63 -6.86
C GLY A 120 -0.44 0.59 -6.76
N HIS A 121 0.61 0.85 -7.51
CA HIS A 121 1.84 0.09 -7.48
C HIS A 121 2.95 0.99 -6.97
N LEU A 122 3.59 0.61 -5.88
CA LEU A 122 4.61 1.39 -5.19
C LEU A 122 5.97 0.78 -5.47
N THR A 123 6.90 1.60 -5.91
CA THR A 123 8.30 1.19 -6.06
C THR A 123 9.19 2.09 -5.22
N MET A 124 9.97 1.49 -4.34
CA MET A 124 10.96 2.19 -3.54
C MET A 124 12.33 2.05 -4.18
N TYR A 125 13.03 3.17 -4.29
CA TYR A 125 14.39 3.21 -4.80
C TYR A 125 15.34 3.75 -3.73
N ALA A 126 16.52 3.13 -3.63
CA ALA A 126 17.65 3.72 -2.94
C ALA A 126 18.44 4.59 -3.93
N ALA A 127 18.55 5.88 -3.63
CA ALA A 127 19.39 6.80 -4.39
C ALA A 127 20.80 6.79 -3.81
N VAL A 128 21.78 6.42 -4.62
CA VAL A 128 23.18 6.34 -4.21
C VAL A 128 24.07 7.16 -5.15
N PRO A 129 25.13 7.77 -4.64
CA PRO A 129 26.13 8.37 -5.50
C PRO A 129 26.72 7.32 -6.46
N SER A 130 27.30 7.76 -7.55
CA SER A 130 27.85 6.96 -8.65
C SER A 130 28.41 5.59 -8.21
N ARG A 131 28.12 4.52 -9.00
CA ARG A 131 28.63 3.16 -8.79
C ARG A 131 30.16 3.08 -8.68
N LYS A 132 30.87 4.01 -9.31
CA LYS A 132 32.33 4.03 -9.43
C LYS A 132 33.06 4.24 -8.08
N PHE A 133 32.37 4.88 -7.12
CA PHE A 133 32.95 5.25 -5.81
C PHE A 133 32.12 4.77 -4.62
N MET A 134 31.25 3.77 -4.82
CA MET A 134 30.42 3.25 -3.72
C MET A 134 31.28 2.47 -2.73
N PRO A 135 31.35 2.89 -1.45
CA PRO A 135 32.06 2.14 -0.41
C PRO A 135 31.49 0.72 -0.26
N GLN A 136 32.35 -0.24 0.04
CA GLN A 136 31.95 -1.64 0.20
C GLN A 136 30.84 -1.79 1.25
N ARG A 137 30.92 -1.08 2.37
CA ARG A 137 29.89 -1.06 3.43
C ARG A 137 28.50 -0.64 2.91
N THR A 138 28.45 0.35 2.02
CA THR A 138 27.18 0.81 1.40
C THR A 138 26.61 -0.26 0.47
N ARG A 139 27.48 -0.94 -0.29
CA ARG A 139 27.05 -2.04 -1.17
C ARG A 139 26.46 -3.19 -0.36
N VAL A 140 27.15 -3.65 0.69
CA VAL A 140 26.70 -4.73 1.57
C VAL A 140 25.37 -4.36 2.24
N PHE A 141 25.21 -3.12 2.69
CA PHE A 141 23.96 -2.65 3.28
C PHE A 141 22.82 -2.67 2.26
N LEU A 142 23.04 -2.20 1.02
CA LEU A 142 22.02 -2.23 -0.02
C LEU A 142 21.64 -3.65 -0.42
N ASP A 143 22.59 -4.57 -0.50
CA ASP A 143 22.33 -5.98 -0.80
C ASP A 143 21.49 -6.62 0.32
N PHE A 144 21.84 -6.35 1.57
CA PHE A 144 21.04 -6.76 2.73
C PHE A 144 19.63 -6.18 2.69
N LEU A 145 19.47 -4.89 2.41
CA LEU A 145 18.17 -4.21 2.35
C LEU A 145 17.28 -4.84 1.27
N VAL A 146 17.82 -5.08 0.07
CA VAL A 146 17.07 -5.72 -1.03
C VAL A 146 16.64 -7.13 -0.66
N GLU A 147 17.51 -7.91 -0.04
CA GLU A 147 17.18 -9.28 0.36
C GLU A 147 16.15 -9.32 1.49
N ALA A 148 16.29 -8.47 2.51
CA ALA A 148 15.35 -8.38 3.62
C ALA A 148 13.93 -7.96 3.14
N THR A 149 13.86 -6.99 2.22
CA THR A 149 12.58 -6.56 1.65
C THR A 149 11.97 -7.62 0.73
N ARG A 150 12.78 -8.40 0.01
CA ARG A 150 12.30 -9.53 -0.80
C ARG A 150 11.65 -10.60 0.06
N GLN A 151 12.29 -10.98 1.16
CA GLN A 151 11.75 -11.97 2.10
C GLN A 151 10.44 -11.49 2.74
N GLN A 152 10.38 -10.23 3.13
CA GLN A 152 9.15 -9.64 3.68
C GLN A 152 8.01 -9.64 2.66
N LYS A 153 8.30 -9.33 1.40
CA LYS A 153 7.31 -9.39 0.31
C LYS A 153 6.78 -10.81 0.09
N GLU A 154 7.65 -11.82 0.07
CA GLU A 154 7.26 -13.22 -0.10
C GLU A 154 6.33 -13.68 1.04
N GLN A 155 6.64 -13.32 2.27
CA GLN A 155 5.77 -13.59 3.43
C GLN A 155 4.41 -12.87 3.30
N ALA A 156 4.41 -11.61 2.84
CA ALA A 156 3.20 -10.85 2.62
C ALA A 156 2.29 -11.46 1.54
N MET A 157 2.88 -11.95 0.46
CA MET A 157 2.12 -12.64 -0.61
C MET A 157 1.50 -13.94 -0.11
N GLN A 158 2.23 -14.73 0.68
CA GLN A 158 1.70 -15.96 1.29
C GLN A 158 0.52 -15.65 2.21
N ALA A 159 0.61 -14.61 3.02
CA ALA A 159 -0.48 -14.15 3.88
C ALA A 159 -1.74 -13.74 3.09
N CYS A 160 -1.57 -13.12 1.94
CA CYS A 160 -2.67 -12.66 1.10
C CYS A 160 -3.34 -13.80 0.30
N THR A 161 -2.64 -14.93 0.07
CA THR A 161 -3.17 -16.11 -0.63
C THR A 161 -3.92 -17.04 0.32
N ALA A 162 -3.68 -16.93 1.61
CA ALA A 162 -4.32 -17.74 2.66
C ALA A 162 -5.66 -17.13 3.16
N CYS A 163 -6.06 -15.94 2.66
CA CYS A 163 -7.35 -15.30 2.89
C CYS A 163 -8.26 -15.45 1.68
#